data_bdcb56fbaec891dedc57e64c01dbfc7c
#
_entry.id   bdcb56fbaec891dedc57e64c01dbfc7c
#
_cell.length_a   1.000
_cell.length_b   1.000
_cell.length_c   1.000
_cell.angle_alpha   90.00
_cell.angle_beta   90.00
_cell.angle_gamma   90.00
#
_symmetry.space_group_name_H-M   'P 1'
#
loop_
_entity.id
_entity.type
_entity.pdbx_description
1 polymer ?
#
loop_
_entity_poly.entity_id
_entity_poly.type
_entity_poly.pdbx_seq_one_letter_code
_entity_poly.pdbx_strand_id
1 'polypeptide(L)'
;MNVKELMKRFLEEEGFKSEWEEAGVLFKFQGLKVWCEFCENHDNYLEFTISFPSEVPRCVALDLCNELNPSSVLKHYLADDDMLVISFGEFKDAPDVPNETVMEALELLVHGAYRFDERMDEMKSYLSHPASKTVN
;
A
#
# COMPACT_ATOMS: atom_id res chain seq x y z
N MET A 1 -0.23 -25.32 0.44
CA MET A 1 -0.73 -24.16 -0.35
C MET A 1 0.26 -23.03 -0.25
N ASN A 2 0.75 -22.51 -1.37
CA ASN A 2 1.60 -21.34 -1.37
C ASN A 2 0.77 -20.06 -1.43
N VAL A 3 1.42 -18.90 -1.31
CA VAL A 3 0.72 -17.61 -1.28
C VAL A 3 0.00 -17.29 -2.59
N LYS A 4 0.51 -17.78 -3.72
CA LYS A 4 -0.13 -17.61 -5.02
C LYS A 4 -1.48 -18.33 -5.07
N GLU A 5 -1.52 -19.56 -4.59
CA GLU A 5 -2.74 -20.35 -4.49
C GLU A 5 -3.72 -19.73 -3.50
N LEU A 6 -3.20 -19.21 -2.39
CA LEU A 6 -3.99 -18.50 -1.40
C LEU A 6 -4.68 -17.29 -2.04
N MET A 7 -3.95 -16.48 -2.78
CA MET A 7 -4.51 -15.29 -3.43
C MET A 7 -5.50 -15.66 -4.52
N LYS A 8 -5.22 -16.71 -5.28
CA LYS A 8 -6.15 -17.19 -6.29
C LYS A 8 -7.49 -17.60 -5.67
N ARG A 9 -7.44 -18.39 -4.60
CA ARG A 9 -8.64 -18.78 -3.87
C ARG A 9 -9.39 -17.57 -3.32
N PHE A 10 -8.67 -16.65 -2.66
CA PHE A 10 -9.25 -15.45 -2.05
C PHE A 10 -9.98 -14.60 -3.09
N LEU A 11 -9.32 -14.27 -4.19
CA LEU A 11 -9.89 -13.40 -5.22
C LEU A 11 -11.09 -14.05 -5.91
N GLU A 12 -11.04 -15.35 -6.17
CA GLU A 12 -12.16 -16.08 -6.76
C GLU A 12 -13.35 -16.18 -5.81
N GLU A 13 -13.12 -16.56 -4.56
CA GLU A 13 -14.20 -16.73 -3.59
C GLU A 13 -14.88 -15.41 -3.20
N GLU A 14 -14.09 -14.33 -3.12
CA GLU A 14 -14.62 -13.01 -2.79
C GLU A 14 -15.13 -12.24 -4.00
N GLY A 15 -14.95 -12.78 -5.21
CA GLY A 15 -15.51 -12.20 -6.42
C GLY A 15 -14.76 -11.00 -6.98
N PHE A 16 -13.49 -10.87 -6.70
CA PHE A 16 -12.66 -9.80 -7.23
C PHE A 16 -12.19 -10.11 -8.64
N LYS A 17 -12.28 -9.12 -9.53
CA LYS A 17 -11.63 -9.20 -10.84
C LYS A 17 -10.14 -8.96 -10.66
N SER A 18 -9.32 -9.74 -11.32
CA SER A 18 -7.89 -9.70 -11.16
C SER A 18 -7.16 -9.82 -12.48
N GLU A 19 -6.01 -9.16 -12.56
CA GLU A 19 -5.09 -9.27 -13.68
C GLU A 19 -3.82 -9.94 -13.19
N TRP A 20 -3.54 -11.14 -13.69
CA TRP A 20 -2.42 -11.96 -13.26
C TRP A 20 -1.20 -11.72 -14.13
N GLU A 21 -0.05 -11.57 -13.47
CA GLU A 21 1.25 -11.52 -14.11
C GLU A 21 2.15 -12.57 -13.47
N GLU A 22 3.36 -12.78 -14.01
CA GLU A 22 4.29 -13.75 -13.48
C GLU A 22 4.68 -13.46 -12.04
N ALA A 23 4.94 -12.20 -11.72
CA ALA A 23 5.42 -11.77 -10.42
C ALA A 23 4.32 -11.46 -9.41
N GLY A 24 3.07 -11.39 -9.84
CA GLY A 24 2.00 -10.99 -8.93
C GLY A 24 0.64 -10.83 -9.58
N VAL A 25 -0.26 -10.20 -8.85
CA VAL A 25 -1.63 -9.98 -9.30
C VAL A 25 -2.08 -8.56 -8.96
N LEU A 26 -2.80 -7.95 -9.89
CA LEU A 26 -3.39 -6.62 -9.72
C LEU A 26 -4.90 -6.77 -9.57
N PHE A 27 -5.47 -6.10 -8.58
CA PHE A 27 -6.92 -6.07 -8.36
C PHE A 27 -7.33 -4.76 -7.69
N LYS A 28 -8.62 -4.48 -7.69
CA LYS A 28 -9.17 -3.30 -6.99
C LYS A 28 -9.79 -3.73 -5.67
N PHE A 29 -9.49 -2.97 -4.63
CA PHE A 29 -10.09 -3.15 -3.31
C PHE A 29 -10.54 -1.79 -2.79
N GLN A 30 -11.83 -1.65 -2.51
CA GLN A 30 -12.42 -0.40 -2.03
C GLN A 30 -12.03 0.84 -2.87
N GLY A 31 -12.04 0.66 -4.18
CA GLY A 31 -11.75 1.74 -5.13
C GLY A 31 -10.28 1.99 -5.42
N LEU A 32 -9.38 1.30 -4.75
CA LEU A 32 -7.94 1.46 -4.96
C LEU A 32 -7.36 0.25 -5.66
N LYS A 33 -6.38 0.49 -6.53
CA LYS A 33 -5.63 -0.58 -7.17
C LYS A 33 -4.59 -1.13 -6.20
N VAL A 34 -4.64 -2.42 -5.97
CA VAL A 34 -3.70 -3.13 -5.10
C VAL A 34 -2.86 -4.07 -5.95
N TRP A 35 -1.55 -3.97 -5.80
CA TRP A 35 -0.62 -4.92 -6.38
C TRP A 35 -0.22 -5.91 -5.28
N CYS A 36 -0.38 -7.20 -5.54
CA CYS A 36 0.11 -8.25 -4.67
C CYS A 36 1.30 -8.92 -5.34
N GLU A 37 2.47 -8.76 -4.76
CA GLU A 37 3.70 -9.34 -5.28
C GLU A 37 4.01 -10.64 -4.55
N PHE A 38 4.40 -11.65 -5.33
CA PHE A 38 4.82 -12.95 -4.80
C PHE A 38 6.34 -12.99 -4.81
N CYS A 39 6.94 -13.30 -3.65
CA CYS A 39 8.38 -13.39 -3.56
C CYS A 39 8.88 -14.71 -4.14
N GLU A 40 9.73 -14.67 -5.16
CA GLU A 40 10.24 -15.87 -5.84
C GLU A 40 11.03 -16.80 -4.92
N ASN A 41 11.69 -16.22 -3.91
CA ASN A 41 12.54 -16.98 -3.00
C ASN A 41 11.82 -17.51 -1.77
N HIS A 42 10.57 -17.12 -1.58
CA HIS A 42 9.77 -17.49 -0.39
C HIS A 42 8.32 -17.75 -0.79
N ASP A 43 7.96 -19.01 -0.94
CA ASP A 43 6.60 -19.40 -1.33
C ASP A 43 5.53 -18.94 -0.34
N ASN A 44 5.94 -18.56 0.87
CA ASN A 44 5.05 -18.15 1.93
C ASN A 44 5.04 -16.64 2.18
N TYR A 45 5.67 -15.87 1.30
CA TYR A 45 5.72 -14.43 1.44
C TYR A 45 4.95 -13.72 0.32
N LEU A 46 4.13 -12.77 0.70
CA LEU A 46 3.47 -11.88 -0.24
C LEU A 46 3.54 -10.45 0.29
N GLU A 47 3.49 -9.49 -0.62
CA GLU A 47 3.48 -8.07 -0.28
C GLU A 47 2.36 -7.37 -1.05
N PHE A 48 1.49 -6.69 -0.32
CA PHE A 48 0.46 -5.84 -0.91
C PHE A 48 0.98 -4.41 -0.97
N THR A 49 0.83 -3.76 -2.12
CA THR A 49 1.23 -2.35 -2.28
C THR A 49 0.12 -1.53 -2.94
N ILE A 50 0.04 -0.28 -2.50
CA ILE A 50 -0.76 0.74 -3.16
C ILE A 50 0.19 1.90 -3.45
N SER A 51 0.14 2.44 -4.67
CA SER A 51 1.00 3.56 -5.05
C SER A 51 0.19 4.66 -5.72
N PHE A 52 0.63 5.90 -5.56
CA PHE A 52 0.00 7.06 -6.18
C PHE A 52 1.06 8.14 -6.41
N PRO A 53 0.84 9.03 -7.42
CA PRO A 53 1.83 10.08 -7.72
C PRO A 53 2.01 11.03 -6.55
N SER A 54 3.26 11.44 -6.29
CA SER A 54 3.53 12.48 -5.31
C SER A 54 3.18 13.84 -5.90
N GLU A 55 2.41 14.63 -5.18
CA GLU A 55 2.05 15.99 -5.55
C GLU A 55 2.82 17.03 -4.74
N VAL A 56 3.84 16.60 -4.01
CA VAL A 56 4.73 17.44 -3.20
C VAL A 56 6.18 17.22 -3.63
N PRO A 57 7.08 18.17 -3.33
CA PRO A 57 8.50 17.98 -3.62
C PRO A 57 9.08 16.75 -2.93
N ARG A 58 10.12 16.17 -3.52
CA ARG A 58 10.73 14.94 -3.02
C ARG A 58 11.11 14.99 -1.53
N CYS A 59 11.70 16.10 -1.08
CA CYS A 59 12.11 16.25 0.32
C CYS A 59 10.90 16.21 1.27
N VAL A 60 9.78 16.80 0.86
CA VAL A 60 8.55 16.80 1.64
C VAL A 60 7.94 15.40 1.67
N ALA A 61 7.95 14.70 0.54
CA ALA A 61 7.47 13.32 0.46
C ALA A 61 8.26 12.40 1.39
N LEU A 62 9.59 12.54 1.42
CA LEU A 62 10.45 11.75 2.30
C LEU A 62 10.18 12.05 3.77
N ASP A 63 10.01 13.32 4.12
CA ASP A 63 9.65 13.71 5.49
C ASP A 63 8.33 13.12 5.92
N LEU A 64 7.35 13.08 5.02
CA LEU A 64 6.04 12.49 5.28
C LEU A 64 6.16 10.99 5.55
N CYS A 65 6.95 10.27 4.74
CA CYS A 65 7.21 8.85 4.98
C CYS A 65 7.85 8.62 6.35
N ASN A 66 8.83 9.45 6.71
CA ASN A 66 9.52 9.36 8.00
C ASN A 66 8.60 9.69 9.17
N GLU A 67 7.62 10.55 8.97
CA GLU A 67 6.61 10.85 9.98
C GLU A 67 5.68 9.66 10.24
N LEU A 68 5.27 8.97 9.19
CA LEU A 68 4.25 7.92 9.29
C LEU A 68 4.79 6.55 9.66
N ASN A 69 6.02 6.21 9.23
CA ASN A 69 6.57 4.89 9.45
C ASN A 69 6.68 4.46 10.92
N PRO A 70 7.14 5.31 11.87
CA PRO A 70 7.33 4.86 13.24
C PRO A 70 6.06 4.44 13.97
N SER A 71 4.91 4.97 13.57
CA SER A 71 3.63 4.71 14.24
C SER A 71 2.75 3.71 13.51
N SER A 72 3.30 3.01 12.52
CA SER A 72 2.52 2.12 11.66
C SER A 72 3.26 0.81 11.40
N VAL A 73 2.49 -0.27 11.26
CA VAL A 73 3.00 -1.56 10.76
C VAL A 73 3.17 -1.53 9.24
N LEU A 74 2.60 -0.53 8.60
CA LEU A 74 2.71 -0.32 7.16
C LEU A 74 4.01 0.41 6.85
N LYS A 75 4.58 0.11 5.71
CA LYS A 75 5.80 0.74 5.23
C LYS A 75 5.44 1.84 4.22
N HIS A 76 5.98 3.04 4.42
CA HIS A 76 5.77 4.18 3.53
C HIS A 76 7.10 4.55 2.90
N TYR A 77 7.16 4.66 1.58
CA TYR A 77 8.39 5.04 0.90
C TYR A 77 8.11 5.74 -0.43
N LEU A 78 9.13 6.40 -0.94
CA LEU A 78 9.08 7.06 -2.25
C LEU A 78 9.89 6.20 -3.22
N ALA A 79 9.24 5.76 -4.29
CA ALA A 79 9.90 4.99 -5.34
C ALA A 79 10.72 5.88 -6.27
N ASP A 80 11.59 5.28 -7.09
CA ASP A 80 12.50 6.01 -7.99
C ASP A 80 11.76 6.86 -9.04
N ASP A 81 10.53 6.50 -9.37
CA ASP A 81 9.67 7.24 -10.30
C ASP A 81 8.81 8.30 -9.62
N ASP A 82 9.17 8.69 -8.41
CA ASP A 82 8.44 9.65 -7.58
C ASP A 82 7.00 9.24 -7.23
N MET A 83 6.74 7.94 -7.22
CA MET A 83 5.50 7.40 -6.71
C MET A 83 5.60 7.20 -5.19
N LEU A 84 4.60 7.67 -4.46
CA LEU A 84 4.44 7.34 -3.06
C LEU A 84 3.87 5.94 -2.96
N VAL A 85 4.48 5.12 -2.14
CA VAL A 85 4.11 3.71 -1.99
C VAL A 85 3.84 3.39 -0.53
N ILE A 86 2.74 2.72 -0.28
CA ILE A 86 2.45 2.13 1.01
C ILE A 86 2.39 0.62 0.82
N SER A 87 3.01 -0.12 1.71
CA SER A 87 3.05 -1.57 1.60
C SER A 87 2.84 -2.28 2.92
N PHE A 88 2.36 -3.51 2.81
CA PHE A 88 2.23 -4.46 3.90
C PHE A 88 2.72 -5.81 3.43
N GLY A 89 3.77 -6.32 4.06
CA GLY A 89 4.33 -7.63 3.73
C GLY A 89 4.04 -8.63 4.84
N GLU A 90 3.77 -9.87 4.47
CA GLU A 90 3.46 -10.90 5.44
C GLU A 90 3.91 -12.29 5.01
N PHE A 91 4.41 -13.04 5.98
CA PHE A 91 4.71 -14.46 5.83
C PHE A 91 3.54 -15.28 6.32
N LYS A 92 3.14 -16.26 5.52
CA LYS A 92 2.07 -17.18 5.89
C LYS A 92 2.54 -18.61 5.75
N ASP A 93 2.83 -19.23 6.87
CA ASP A 93 3.21 -20.65 6.92
C ASP A 93 2.00 -21.59 6.89
N ALA A 94 0.84 -21.06 7.26
CA ALA A 94 -0.35 -21.88 7.31
C ALA A 94 -1.04 -21.95 5.95
N PRO A 95 -1.30 -23.16 5.44
CA PRO A 95 -2.03 -23.30 4.18
C PRO A 95 -3.48 -22.82 4.27
N ASP A 96 -4.03 -22.71 5.47
CA ASP A 96 -5.43 -22.41 5.70
C ASP A 96 -5.66 -21.02 6.27
N VAL A 97 -5.04 -20.00 5.65
CA VAL A 97 -5.31 -18.63 6.03
C VAL A 97 -6.73 -18.26 5.61
N PRO A 98 -7.60 -17.87 6.57
CA PRO A 98 -8.96 -17.49 6.23
C PRO A 98 -9.01 -16.24 5.36
N ASN A 99 -10.03 -16.16 4.51
CA ASN A 99 -10.24 -14.95 3.70
C ASN A 99 -10.40 -13.70 4.55
N GLU A 100 -10.97 -13.83 5.75
CA GLU A 100 -11.10 -12.73 6.70
C GLU A 100 -9.75 -12.10 7.07
N THR A 101 -8.72 -12.92 7.23
CA THR A 101 -7.38 -12.44 7.55
C THR A 101 -6.80 -11.62 6.40
N VAL A 102 -6.98 -12.09 5.17
CA VAL A 102 -6.55 -11.35 3.98
C VAL A 102 -7.33 -10.04 3.86
N MET A 103 -8.64 -10.09 4.10
CA MET A 103 -9.50 -8.91 4.09
C MET A 103 -9.05 -7.85 5.10
N GLU A 104 -8.75 -8.25 6.32
CA GLU A 104 -8.28 -7.35 7.38
C GLU A 104 -6.96 -6.68 6.99
N ALA A 105 -6.04 -7.44 6.39
CA ALA A 105 -4.77 -6.91 5.91
C ALA A 105 -4.98 -5.85 4.82
N LEU A 106 -5.90 -6.13 3.89
CA LEU A 106 -6.23 -5.19 2.80
C LEU A 106 -6.94 -3.95 3.34
N GLU A 107 -7.83 -4.09 4.30
CA GLU A 107 -8.50 -2.95 4.92
C GLU A 107 -7.51 -2.06 5.65
N LEU A 108 -6.56 -2.65 6.35
CA LEU A 108 -5.48 -1.91 7.01
C LEU A 108 -4.66 -1.12 5.99
N LEU A 109 -4.30 -1.75 4.88
CA LEU A 109 -3.53 -1.12 3.82
C LEU A 109 -4.28 0.05 3.18
N VAL A 110 -5.54 -0.15 2.84
CA VAL A 110 -6.39 0.88 2.22
C VAL A 110 -6.58 2.06 3.17
N HIS A 111 -6.85 1.78 4.44
CA HIS A 111 -6.98 2.82 5.45
C HIS A 111 -5.70 3.65 5.56
N GLY A 112 -4.55 2.97 5.57
CA GLY A 112 -3.25 3.62 5.57
C GLY A 112 -3.00 4.45 4.32
N ALA A 113 -3.44 3.98 3.16
CA ALA A 113 -3.30 4.71 1.90
C ALA A 113 -4.11 6.02 1.91
N TYR A 114 -5.33 5.99 2.42
CA TYR A 114 -6.14 7.20 2.56
C TYR A 114 -5.51 8.19 3.54
N ARG A 115 -4.98 7.70 4.64
CA ARG A 115 -4.29 8.54 5.61
C ARG A 115 -3.03 9.19 5.01
N PHE A 116 -2.27 8.43 4.23
CA PHE A 116 -1.08 8.91 3.55
C PHE A 116 -1.44 10.03 2.56
N ASP A 117 -2.47 9.79 1.75
CA ASP A 117 -2.97 10.76 0.79
C ASP A 117 -3.50 12.02 1.49
N GLU A 118 -4.23 11.89 2.57
CA GLU A 118 -4.73 13.00 3.37
C GLU A 118 -3.60 13.86 3.91
N ARG A 119 -2.57 13.24 4.45
CA ARG A 119 -1.39 13.96 4.95
C ARG A 119 -0.62 14.66 3.82
N MET A 120 -0.54 14.04 2.65
CA MET A 120 0.05 14.66 1.48
C MET A 120 -0.74 15.90 1.06
N ASP A 121 -2.06 15.81 1.05
CA ASP A 121 -2.94 16.94 0.72
C ASP A 121 -2.78 18.09 1.71
N GLU A 122 -2.66 17.80 3.00
CA GLU A 122 -2.39 18.81 4.03
C GLU A 122 -1.07 19.53 3.76
N MET A 123 -0.01 18.78 3.45
CA MET A 123 1.31 19.34 3.14
C MET A 123 1.29 20.16 1.86
N LYS A 124 0.57 19.68 0.84
CA LYS A 124 0.37 20.41 -0.42
C LYS A 124 -0.33 21.74 -0.18
N SER A 125 -1.39 21.74 0.61
CA SER A 125 -2.13 22.95 0.97
C SER A 125 -1.24 23.95 1.72
N TYR A 126 -0.46 23.45 2.65
CA TYR A 126 0.48 24.24 3.43
C TYR A 126 1.52 24.93 2.52
N LEU A 127 2.07 24.21 1.56
CA LEU A 127 3.04 24.74 0.59
C LEU A 127 2.43 25.77 -0.36
N SER A 128 1.15 25.63 -0.65
CA SER A 128 0.43 26.56 -1.53
C SER A 128 0.08 27.87 -0.84
N HIS A 129 0.21 27.96 0.49
CA HIS A 129 -0.11 29.14 1.29
C HIS A 129 1.06 29.56 2.18
N PRO A 130 2.26 29.75 1.60
CA PRO A 130 3.45 30.06 2.41
C PRO A 130 3.36 31.42 3.10
N ALA A 131 2.59 32.37 2.57
CA ALA A 131 2.43 33.71 3.11
C ALA A 131 1.80 33.71 4.51
N SER A 132 0.97 32.72 4.82
CA SER A 132 0.34 32.62 6.13
C SER A 132 1.32 32.36 7.26
N LYS A 133 2.54 31.92 6.93
CA LYS A 133 3.62 31.68 7.90
C LYS A 133 4.47 32.90 8.20
N THR A 134 4.50 33.84 7.29
CA THR A 134 5.42 34.99 7.35
C THR A 134 4.77 36.23 7.93
N VAL A 135 3.50 36.16 8.26
CA VAL A 135 2.72 37.28 8.77
C VAL A 135 3.11 37.64 10.21
N ASN A 136 3.87 36.83 10.80
CA ASN A 136 4.34 37.08 12.18
C ASN A 136 5.67 37.80 12.18
#